data_126724b4ce8329a7c501678c682cad68
#
_entry.id   126724b4ce8329a7c501678c682cad68
#
_cell.length_a   1.000
_cell.length_b   1.000
_cell.length_c   1.000
_cell.angle_alpha   90.00
_cell.angle_beta   90.00
_cell.angle_gamma   90.00
#
_symmetry.space_group_name_H-M   'P 1'
#
loop_
_entity.id
_entity.type
_entity.pdbx_description
1 polymer ?
#
loop_
_entity_poly.entity_id
_entity_poly.type
_entity_poly.pdbx_seq_one_letter_code
_entity_poly.pdbx_strand_id
1 'polypeptide(L)'
;YTGVGKVNATYGLTRYLSEKEFPKLVINYGTAGSKALPIGELVDCTKFVQRDMNVTQLDFMKLQTPYESPNSIVIRSTSEFNPIDKRQVCGTGDTFVDDVKKENNYVNVFDMEAYALAKVCRNFDVPFISFKYITDNANEHSAKDWTENCSAGIHLFKSQILSKIT
;
A
#
# COMPACT_ATOMS: atom_id res chain seq x y z
N TYR A 1 9.70 8.97 -7.19
CA TYR A 1 8.23 9.04 -7.11
C TYR A 1 7.62 8.26 -8.28
N THR A 2 6.60 7.45 -8.01
CA THR A 2 5.86 6.69 -9.03
C THR A 2 4.62 7.43 -9.55
N GLY A 3 4.24 8.56 -8.94
CA GLY A 3 2.97 9.24 -9.19
C GLY A 3 1.82 8.67 -8.37
N VAL A 4 0.64 9.26 -8.47
CA VAL A 4 -0.56 8.88 -7.74
C VAL A 4 -1.35 7.83 -8.53
N GLY A 5 -1.87 6.83 -7.83
CA GLY A 5 -2.75 5.80 -8.36
C GLY A 5 -2.03 4.57 -8.91
N LYS A 6 -2.80 3.49 -9.04
CA LYS A 6 -2.30 2.16 -9.41
C LYS A 6 -1.60 2.12 -10.77
N VAL A 7 -2.11 2.84 -11.76
CA VAL A 7 -1.54 2.85 -13.13
C VAL A 7 -0.15 3.47 -13.13
N ASN A 8 0.02 4.64 -12.51
CA ASN A 8 1.31 5.31 -12.43
C ASN A 8 2.33 4.48 -11.62
N ALA A 9 1.90 3.92 -10.50
CA ALA A 9 2.73 3.06 -9.65
C ALA A 9 3.22 1.82 -10.42
N THR A 10 2.31 1.14 -11.12
CA THR A 10 2.65 -0.02 -11.97
C THR A 10 3.66 0.37 -13.05
N TYR A 11 3.36 1.41 -13.83
CA TYR A 11 4.23 1.83 -14.92
C TYR A 11 5.62 2.22 -14.44
N GLY A 12 5.70 3.07 -13.40
CA GLY A 12 6.96 3.57 -12.89
C GLY A 12 7.87 2.46 -12.37
N LEU A 13 7.34 1.54 -11.57
CA LEU A 13 8.14 0.44 -11.01
C LEU A 13 8.48 -0.63 -12.07
N THR A 14 7.54 -0.98 -12.94
CA THR A 14 7.79 -1.94 -14.03
C THR A 14 8.92 -1.44 -14.94
N ARG A 15 8.86 -0.17 -15.34
CA ARG A 15 9.91 0.45 -16.15
C ARG A 15 11.27 0.39 -15.45
N TYR A 16 11.32 0.76 -14.16
CA TYR A 16 12.58 0.71 -13.39
C TYR A 16 13.17 -0.69 -13.36
N LEU A 17 12.35 -1.71 -13.00
CA LEU A 17 12.82 -3.09 -12.89
C LEU A 17 13.18 -3.72 -14.24
N SER A 18 12.59 -3.25 -15.36
CA SER A 18 12.93 -3.73 -16.70
C SER A 18 14.22 -3.13 -17.26
N GLU A 19 14.63 -1.94 -16.79
CA GLU A 19 15.79 -1.21 -17.29
C GLU A 19 17.03 -1.33 -16.39
N LYS A 20 16.89 -1.82 -15.16
CA LYS A 20 17.95 -1.84 -14.14
C LYS A 20 18.18 -3.23 -13.58
N GLU A 21 19.32 -3.42 -12.91
CA GLU A 21 19.54 -4.61 -12.09
C GLU A 21 18.48 -4.71 -10.97
N PHE A 22 18.06 -5.91 -10.67
CA PHE A 22 17.03 -6.12 -9.66
C PHE A 22 17.57 -5.77 -8.27
N PRO A 23 16.87 -4.90 -7.53
CA PRO A 23 17.24 -4.60 -6.15
C PRO A 23 16.98 -5.81 -5.26
N LYS A 24 17.72 -5.93 -4.16
CA LYS A 24 17.49 -6.97 -3.14
C LYS A 24 16.15 -6.79 -2.42
N LEU A 25 15.62 -5.58 -2.39
CA LEU A 25 14.37 -5.21 -1.72
C LEU A 25 13.82 -3.92 -2.31
N VAL A 26 12.53 -3.89 -2.55
CA VAL A 26 11.78 -2.65 -2.83
C VAL A 26 11.03 -2.23 -1.57
N ILE A 27 11.32 -1.03 -1.10
CA ILE A 27 10.62 -0.39 0.03
C ILE A 27 9.74 0.73 -0.52
N ASN A 28 8.45 0.64 -0.30
CA ASN A 28 7.51 1.73 -0.54
C ASN A 28 7.35 2.56 0.75
N TYR A 29 7.43 3.87 0.63
CA TYR A 29 7.01 4.82 1.64
C TYR A 29 5.97 5.76 1.06
N GLY A 30 4.92 6.03 1.82
CA GLY A 30 3.86 6.96 1.43
C GLY A 30 2.90 7.25 2.58
N THR A 31 1.90 8.09 2.29
CA THR A 31 0.82 8.42 3.22
C THR A 31 -0.34 7.44 3.08
N ALA A 32 -1.17 7.34 4.11
CA ALA A 32 -2.39 6.54 4.08
C ALA A 32 -3.41 7.03 5.10
N GLY A 33 -4.69 6.77 4.83
CA GLY A 33 -5.76 6.92 5.79
C GLY A 33 -5.97 5.65 6.63
N SER A 34 -6.50 5.80 7.85
CA SER A 34 -6.91 4.67 8.69
C SER A 34 -7.94 5.09 9.72
N LYS A 35 -8.98 4.28 9.93
CA LYS A 35 -9.90 4.50 11.06
C LYS A 35 -9.43 3.86 12.37
N ALA A 36 -8.48 2.93 12.30
CA ALA A 36 -8.07 2.09 13.43
C ALA A 36 -6.73 2.52 14.03
N LEU A 37 -5.96 3.33 13.31
CA LEU A 37 -4.62 3.76 13.70
C LEU A 37 -4.60 5.28 13.86
N PRO A 38 -3.87 5.82 14.86
CA PRO A 38 -3.83 7.26 15.08
C PRO A 38 -3.07 7.99 13.96
N ILE A 39 -3.52 9.20 13.65
CA ILE A 39 -2.78 10.14 12.80
C ILE A 39 -1.41 10.38 13.42
N GLY A 40 -0.38 10.44 12.59
CA GLY A 40 1.01 10.62 13.00
C GLY A 40 1.78 9.33 13.23
N GLU A 41 1.15 8.17 13.12
CA GLU A 41 1.81 6.88 13.28
C GLU A 41 2.46 6.41 11.97
N LEU A 42 3.69 5.86 12.06
CA LEU A 42 4.33 5.12 10.97
C LEU A 42 4.12 3.62 11.19
N VAL A 43 3.54 2.94 10.21
CA VAL A 43 3.23 1.51 10.27
C VAL A 43 3.79 0.78 9.05
N ASP A 44 4.07 -0.53 9.21
CA ASP A 44 4.35 -1.43 8.09
C ASP A 44 3.07 -2.11 7.59
N CYS A 45 3.02 -2.33 6.28
CA CYS A 45 2.00 -3.13 5.62
C CYS A 45 2.65 -4.36 4.99
N THR A 46 2.14 -5.53 5.34
CA THR A 46 2.65 -6.83 4.86
C THR A 46 1.63 -7.61 4.06
N LYS A 47 0.39 -7.13 3.98
CA LYS A 47 -0.70 -7.70 3.18
C LYS A 47 -1.33 -6.59 2.35
N PHE A 48 -1.53 -6.87 1.07
CA PHE A 48 -2.02 -5.89 0.10
C PHE A 48 -3.23 -6.46 -0.65
N VAL A 49 -4.31 -5.69 -0.71
CA VAL A 49 -5.53 -6.03 -1.45
C VAL A 49 -5.92 -4.88 -2.37
N GLN A 50 -6.50 -5.20 -3.53
CA GLN A 50 -7.08 -4.21 -4.43
C GLN A 50 -8.53 -3.94 -3.97
N ARG A 51 -8.73 -2.93 -3.09
CA ARG A 51 -10.01 -2.70 -2.41
C ARG A 51 -11.16 -2.31 -3.34
N ASP A 52 -10.85 -1.69 -4.46
CA ASP A 52 -11.81 -1.23 -5.47
C ASP A 52 -12.10 -2.29 -6.57
N MET A 53 -11.50 -3.48 -6.49
CA MET A 53 -11.84 -4.60 -7.38
C MET A 53 -13.16 -5.25 -6.93
N ASN A 54 -14.20 -5.02 -7.72
CA ASN A 54 -15.51 -5.61 -7.48
C ASN A 54 -16.17 -6.04 -8.80
N VAL A 55 -16.16 -7.32 -9.03
CA VAL A 55 -16.76 -7.99 -10.19
C VAL A 55 -17.65 -9.15 -9.75
N THR A 56 -18.33 -8.98 -8.64
CA THR A 56 -19.23 -9.99 -8.04
C THR A 56 -20.39 -10.36 -8.97
N GLN A 57 -20.75 -9.49 -9.92
CA GLN A 57 -21.75 -9.78 -10.96
C GLN A 57 -21.29 -10.88 -11.94
N LEU A 58 -20.02 -11.24 -11.94
CA LEU A 58 -19.41 -12.31 -12.76
C LEU A 58 -19.05 -13.54 -11.91
N ASP A 59 -19.68 -13.73 -10.75
CA ASP A 59 -19.49 -14.83 -9.81
C ASP A 59 -18.06 -14.92 -9.21
N PHE A 60 -17.31 -13.81 -9.20
CA PHE A 60 -16.04 -13.71 -8.47
C PHE A 60 -16.25 -13.13 -7.08
N MET A 61 -15.35 -13.46 -6.14
CA MET A 61 -15.38 -12.86 -4.82
C MET A 61 -15.01 -11.37 -4.89
N LYS A 62 -15.55 -10.56 -3.97
CA LYS A 62 -15.10 -9.18 -3.80
C LYS A 62 -13.59 -9.15 -3.54
N LEU A 63 -12.87 -8.17 -4.10
CA LEU A 63 -11.41 -8.01 -4.05
C LEU A 63 -10.63 -9.01 -4.95
N GLN A 64 -11.29 -9.96 -5.58
CA GLN A 64 -10.66 -10.93 -6.44
C GLN A 64 -10.48 -10.35 -7.86
N THR A 65 -9.24 -10.36 -8.36
CA THR A 65 -8.98 -10.10 -9.78
C THR A 65 -9.28 -11.36 -10.60
N PRO A 66 -10.22 -11.31 -11.57
CA PRO A 66 -10.53 -12.46 -12.41
C PRO A 66 -9.31 -12.99 -13.17
N TYR A 67 -9.33 -14.30 -13.43
CA TYR A 67 -8.36 -14.99 -14.31
C TYR A 67 -6.91 -14.88 -13.90
N GLU A 68 -6.62 -14.48 -12.66
CA GLU A 68 -5.26 -14.51 -12.10
C GLU A 68 -4.91 -15.87 -11.50
N SER A 69 -3.66 -16.29 -11.72
CA SER A 69 -3.08 -17.48 -11.08
C SER A 69 -1.79 -17.08 -10.33
N PRO A 70 -1.63 -17.46 -9.06
CA PRO A 70 -2.63 -18.07 -8.20
C PRO A 70 -3.79 -17.11 -7.95
N ASN A 71 -4.99 -17.65 -7.81
CA ASN A 71 -6.22 -16.89 -7.60
C ASN A 71 -6.25 -16.29 -6.18
N SER A 72 -5.46 -15.24 -5.97
CA SER A 72 -5.18 -14.66 -4.66
C SER A 72 -5.79 -13.27 -4.55
N ILE A 73 -6.65 -13.09 -3.55
CA ILE A 73 -7.17 -11.78 -3.16
C ILE A 73 -6.08 -10.93 -2.48
N VAL A 74 -5.14 -11.60 -1.81
CA VAL A 74 -4.12 -10.95 -0.96
C VAL A 74 -2.73 -11.23 -1.49
N ILE A 75 -1.97 -10.17 -1.80
CA ILE A 75 -0.52 -10.26 -1.98
C ILE A 75 0.15 -10.07 -0.63
N ARG A 76 1.11 -10.93 -0.31
CA ARG A 76 1.88 -10.87 0.95
C ARG A 76 3.27 -10.33 0.70
N SER A 77 3.77 -9.54 1.62
CA SER A 77 5.18 -9.17 1.68
C SER A 77 6.06 -10.42 1.78
N THR A 78 7.14 -10.43 1.03
CA THR A 78 8.20 -11.45 1.10
C THR A 78 9.49 -10.90 1.72
N SER A 79 9.45 -9.65 2.22
CA SER A 79 10.59 -9.02 2.89
C SER A 79 10.84 -9.63 4.26
N GLU A 80 12.08 -10.01 4.52
CA GLU A 80 12.58 -10.33 5.87
C GLU A 80 12.86 -9.07 6.70
N PHE A 81 13.13 -7.94 6.02
CA PHE A 81 13.32 -6.65 6.66
C PHE A 81 11.98 -6.04 7.07
N ASN A 82 11.71 -5.98 8.36
CA ASN A 82 10.53 -5.30 8.92
C ASN A 82 10.81 -4.79 10.34
N PRO A 83 11.39 -3.60 10.50
CA PRO A 83 11.76 -3.10 11.82
C PRO A 83 10.60 -2.59 12.68
N ILE A 84 9.38 -2.47 12.14
CA ILE A 84 8.17 -2.03 12.86
C ILE A 84 7.34 -3.21 13.37
N ASP A 85 7.10 -4.22 12.52
CA ASP A 85 6.44 -5.51 12.80
C ASP A 85 4.97 -5.42 13.30
N LYS A 86 4.21 -4.42 12.84
CA LYS A 86 2.74 -4.29 13.10
C LYS A 86 1.88 -5.08 12.11
N ARG A 87 2.42 -5.36 10.92
CA ARG A 87 1.85 -6.25 9.90
C ARG A 87 0.46 -5.89 9.43
N GLN A 88 0.22 -4.62 9.13
CA GLN A 88 -1.07 -4.11 8.70
C GLN A 88 -1.51 -4.66 7.34
N VAL A 89 -2.83 -4.61 7.10
CA VAL A 89 -3.45 -4.89 5.80
C VAL A 89 -3.72 -3.57 5.09
N CYS A 90 -3.09 -3.37 3.93
CA CYS A 90 -3.28 -2.20 3.08
C CYS A 90 -4.27 -2.50 1.95
N GLY A 91 -5.31 -1.70 1.86
CA GLY A 91 -6.26 -1.71 0.75
C GLY A 91 -6.00 -0.55 -0.20
N THR A 92 -5.60 -0.89 -1.42
CA THR A 92 -5.28 0.09 -2.47
C THR A 92 -6.45 0.28 -3.43
N GLY A 93 -6.75 1.54 -3.75
CA GLY A 93 -7.75 1.90 -4.76
C GLY A 93 -7.55 3.32 -5.30
N ASP A 94 -8.05 3.61 -6.51
CA ASP A 94 -7.88 4.91 -7.17
C ASP A 94 -8.93 5.95 -6.74
N THR A 95 -9.50 5.77 -5.55
CA THR A 95 -10.41 6.73 -4.92
C THR A 95 -9.93 7.06 -3.52
N PHE A 96 -10.07 8.32 -3.12
CA PHE A 96 -9.83 8.74 -1.75
C PHE A 96 -10.92 8.15 -0.84
N VAL A 97 -10.56 7.65 0.36
CA VAL A 97 -11.54 7.07 1.28
C VAL A 97 -12.07 8.18 2.18
N ASP A 98 -13.33 8.52 1.99
CA ASP A 98 -14.08 9.51 2.77
C ASP A 98 -15.17 8.90 3.67
N ASP A 99 -15.49 7.62 3.45
CA ASP A 99 -16.44 6.85 4.24
C ASP A 99 -15.99 5.39 4.36
N VAL A 100 -15.31 5.10 5.45
CA VAL A 100 -14.77 3.77 5.73
C VAL A 100 -15.85 2.67 5.87
N LYS A 101 -17.12 3.03 6.11
CA LYS A 101 -18.21 2.04 6.20
C LYS A 101 -18.48 1.33 4.86
N LYS A 102 -18.05 1.94 3.75
CA LYS A 102 -18.12 1.34 2.41
C LYS A 102 -17.00 0.36 2.14
N GLU A 103 -15.96 0.38 2.98
CA GLU A 103 -14.76 -0.42 2.81
C GLU A 103 -14.88 -1.81 3.48
N ASN A 104 -13.98 -2.71 3.10
CA ASN A 104 -13.92 -4.03 3.69
C ASN A 104 -13.30 -3.98 5.08
N ASN A 105 -13.96 -4.57 6.09
CA ASN A 105 -13.48 -4.60 7.48
C ASN A 105 -12.14 -5.32 7.69
N TYR A 106 -11.68 -6.08 6.70
CA TYR A 106 -10.37 -6.72 6.71
C TYR A 106 -9.22 -5.73 6.49
N VAL A 107 -9.50 -4.54 5.92
CA VAL A 107 -8.52 -3.50 5.60
C VAL A 107 -8.47 -2.47 6.72
N ASN A 108 -7.28 -2.13 7.17
CA ASN A 108 -7.04 -1.09 8.18
C ASN A 108 -6.25 0.12 7.69
N VAL A 109 -5.54 0.00 6.58
CA VAL A 109 -4.76 1.09 5.99
C VAL A 109 -5.21 1.30 4.55
N PHE A 110 -5.49 2.54 4.15
CA PHE A 110 -6.03 2.87 2.84
C PHE A 110 -5.05 3.76 2.07
N ASP A 111 -4.64 3.29 0.90
CA ASP A 111 -3.73 4.01 0.00
C ASP A 111 -4.17 3.92 -1.47
N MET A 112 -3.33 4.42 -2.38
CA MET A 112 -3.61 4.42 -3.81
C MET A 112 -2.56 3.67 -4.66
N GLU A 113 -1.49 3.08 -4.08
CA GLU A 113 -0.37 2.51 -4.85
C GLU A 113 0.13 1.13 -4.40
N ALA A 114 0.11 0.83 -3.10
CA ALA A 114 0.89 -0.28 -2.52
C ALA A 114 0.56 -1.65 -3.10
N TYR A 115 -0.71 -1.95 -3.39
CA TYR A 115 -1.08 -3.21 -4.05
C TYR A 115 -0.44 -3.33 -5.44
N ALA A 116 -0.46 -2.25 -6.23
CA ALA A 116 0.12 -2.24 -7.57
C ALA A 116 1.63 -2.48 -7.52
N LEU A 117 2.33 -1.83 -6.59
CA LEU A 117 3.77 -2.03 -6.37
C LEU A 117 4.08 -3.46 -5.90
N ALA A 118 3.31 -3.98 -4.94
CA ALA A 118 3.44 -5.36 -4.47
C ALA A 118 3.22 -6.38 -5.59
N LYS A 119 2.25 -6.13 -6.47
CA LYS A 119 1.96 -6.99 -7.63
C LYS A 119 3.10 -6.98 -8.64
N VAL A 120 3.66 -5.83 -8.95
CA VAL A 120 4.84 -5.71 -9.82
C VAL A 120 6.01 -6.48 -9.21
N CYS A 121 6.34 -6.23 -7.94
CA CYS A 121 7.44 -6.92 -7.26
C CYS A 121 7.26 -8.44 -7.24
N ARG A 122 6.04 -8.94 -6.97
CA ARG A 122 5.72 -10.37 -7.03
C ARG A 122 5.99 -10.95 -8.43
N ASN A 123 5.62 -10.24 -9.49
CA ASN A 123 5.79 -10.71 -10.87
C ASN A 123 7.26 -10.69 -11.35
N PHE A 124 8.09 -9.85 -10.72
CA PHE A 124 9.54 -9.80 -10.96
C PHE A 124 10.35 -10.61 -9.93
N ASP A 125 9.69 -11.29 -9.00
CA ASP A 125 10.31 -12.05 -7.90
C ASP A 125 11.26 -11.19 -7.03
N VAL A 126 10.89 -9.94 -6.78
CA VAL A 126 11.63 -8.99 -5.96
C VAL A 126 10.92 -8.83 -4.61
N PRO A 127 11.63 -8.98 -3.47
CA PRO A 127 11.05 -8.72 -2.14
C PRO A 127 10.48 -7.31 -2.03
N PHE A 128 9.32 -7.19 -1.35
CA PHE A 128 8.60 -5.93 -1.20
C PHE A 128 8.04 -5.74 0.20
N ILE A 129 8.13 -4.53 0.73
CA ILE A 129 7.44 -4.08 1.95
C ILE A 129 6.99 -2.62 1.78
N SER A 130 5.89 -2.25 2.43
CA SER A 130 5.39 -0.87 2.43
C SER A 130 5.32 -0.32 3.85
N PHE A 131 5.81 0.91 4.03
CA PHE A 131 5.65 1.70 5.25
C PHE A 131 4.73 2.89 4.96
N LYS A 132 3.72 3.07 5.81
CA LYS A 132 2.71 4.11 5.64
C LYS A 132 2.66 5.01 6.86
N TYR A 133 2.71 6.31 6.60
CA TYR A 133 2.45 7.33 7.61
C TYR A 133 0.96 7.66 7.58
N ILE A 134 0.30 7.53 8.71
CA ILE A 134 -1.14 7.76 8.82
C ILE A 134 -1.40 9.25 8.87
N THR A 135 -2.08 9.77 7.87
CA THR A 135 -2.36 11.21 7.70
C THR A 135 -3.77 11.60 8.07
N ASP A 136 -4.72 10.66 8.04
CA ASP A 136 -6.15 10.93 8.18
C ASP A 136 -6.94 9.72 8.70
N ASN A 137 -8.17 9.96 9.13
CA ASN A 137 -9.05 8.96 9.73
C ASN A 137 -9.98 8.24 8.72
N ALA A 138 -9.73 8.34 7.42
CA ALA A 138 -10.56 7.77 6.36
C ALA A 138 -12.06 8.15 6.51
N ASN A 139 -12.34 9.43 6.72
CA ASN A 139 -13.67 10.00 6.90
C ASN A 139 -13.84 11.28 6.06
N GLU A 140 -14.95 11.99 6.22
CA GLU A 140 -15.28 13.20 5.47
C GLU A 140 -14.26 14.35 5.64
N HIS A 141 -13.37 14.31 6.63
CA HIS A 141 -12.31 15.30 6.84
C HIS A 141 -10.97 14.91 6.21
N SER A 142 -10.84 13.70 5.68
CA SER A 142 -9.57 13.11 5.24
C SER A 142 -8.80 13.96 4.24
N ALA A 143 -9.47 14.65 3.32
CA ALA A 143 -8.78 15.51 2.34
C ALA A 143 -8.06 16.70 3.02
N LYS A 144 -8.68 17.30 4.03
CA LYS A 144 -8.09 18.38 4.83
C LYS A 144 -6.93 17.83 5.67
N ASP A 145 -7.20 16.76 6.42
CA ASP A 145 -6.21 16.15 7.31
C ASP A 145 -4.96 15.71 6.53
N TRP A 146 -5.16 15.12 5.34
CA TRP A 146 -4.05 14.74 4.46
C TRP A 146 -3.21 15.95 4.03
N THR A 147 -3.86 17.05 3.64
CA THR A 147 -3.16 18.28 3.22
C THR A 147 -2.28 18.84 4.34
N GLU A 148 -2.76 18.78 5.58
CA GLU A 148 -2.04 19.26 6.77
C GLU A 148 -0.89 18.33 7.19
N ASN A 149 -1.02 17.00 6.98
CA ASN A 149 -0.14 16.00 7.55
C ASN A 149 0.79 15.31 6.53
N CYS A 150 0.57 15.44 5.22
CA CYS A 150 1.23 14.61 4.20
C CYS A 150 2.78 14.70 4.19
N SER A 151 3.36 15.79 4.66
CA SER A 151 4.81 15.97 4.73
C SER A 151 5.45 15.58 6.07
N ALA A 152 4.64 15.37 7.11
CA ALA A 152 5.14 15.25 8.47
C ALA A 152 5.89 13.92 8.76
N GLY A 153 5.60 12.83 8.04
CA GLY A 153 6.09 11.48 8.35
C GLY A 153 7.51 11.16 7.90
N ILE A 154 8.12 11.99 7.05
CA ILE A 154 9.43 11.65 6.44
C ILE A 154 10.56 11.46 7.45
N HIS A 155 10.54 12.21 8.55
CA HIS A 155 11.56 12.09 9.60
C HIS A 155 11.45 10.75 10.34
N LEU A 156 10.23 10.25 10.57
CA LEU A 156 10.02 8.91 11.16
C LEU A 156 10.51 7.82 10.23
N PHE A 157 10.20 7.92 8.93
CA PHE A 157 10.70 6.98 7.95
C PHE A 157 12.24 6.94 7.91
N LYS A 158 12.90 8.10 7.91
CA LYS A 158 14.36 8.18 7.95
C LYS A 158 14.93 7.55 9.22
N SER A 159 14.41 7.89 10.40
CA SER A 159 14.94 7.45 11.68
C SER A 159 14.60 5.99 12.02
N GLN A 160 13.40 5.50 11.67
CA GLN A 160 12.94 4.16 12.05
C GLN A 160 13.20 3.09 10.98
N ILE A 161 13.36 3.49 9.71
CA ILE A 161 13.50 2.56 8.59
C ILE A 161 14.87 2.72 7.91
N LEU A 162 15.16 3.90 7.31
CA LEU A 162 16.39 4.05 6.53
C LEU A 162 17.66 3.88 7.36
N SER A 163 17.65 4.33 8.62
CA SER A 163 18.80 4.14 9.54
C SER A 163 19.10 2.67 9.89
N LYS A 164 18.20 1.74 9.56
CA LYS A 164 18.36 0.31 9.84
C LYS A 164 18.66 -0.52 8.59
N ILE A 165 18.75 0.13 7.42
CA ILE A 165 19.21 -0.51 6.19
C ILE A 165 20.74 -0.47 6.22
N THR A 166 21.36 -1.63 6.34
CA THR A 166 22.83 -1.83 6.28
C THR A 166 23.26 -2.35 4.91
#